data_95b0c26d98d9cc51ae2d3d6353a16854
#
_entry.id   95b0c26d98d9cc51ae2d3d6353a16854
#
_cell.length_a   1.000
_cell.length_b   1.000
_cell.length_c   1.000
_cell.angle_alpha   90.00
_cell.angle_beta   90.00
_cell.angle_gamma   90.00
#
_symmetry.space_group_name_H-M   'P 1'
#
loop_
_entity.id
_entity.type
_entity.pdbx_description
1 polymer ?
#
loop_
_entity_poly.entity_id
_entity_poly.type
_entity_poly.pdbx_seq_one_letter_code
_entity_poly.pdbx_strand_id
1 'polypeptide(L)'
;MSLRASITPDRTAAYAGIPVFATVTVANTADLVDAFEIRVLGVDRSWVQSSPERLQLFPQSSGEIELAIDLPDDFPSGLRTLTIQIRSELKPDRPTLLTLALEVDSRPRVNVQVHPVMISAGSKATFAVTVQNQGNNPVVARLVVDDPESVVTGTFDRQEIDIPPGEQRNTPFRVTAKRPWAGAPAIRTLSIGVEGGLEGSEQMVTFVQTPRVSRMLFSFVGLLIAASIFGIVFSRNLKNVV
;
A
#
# COMPACT_ATOMS: atom_id res chain seq x y z
N MET A 1 -30.37 39.92 -8.02
CA MET A 1 -29.14 39.15 -7.73
C MET A 1 -27.97 40.12 -7.76
N SER A 2 -27.06 40.11 -6.80
CA SER A 2 -25.94 41.05 -6.72
C SER A 2 -24.60 40.48 -7.24
N LEU A 3 -24.63 39.24 -7.70
CA LEU A 3 -23.44 38.46 -8.09
C LEU A 3 -23.83 37.49 -9.22
N ARG A 4 -22.97 37.44 -10.25
CA ARG A 4 -22.88 36.33 -11.23
C ARG A 4 -21.52 35.72 -11.15
N ALA A 5 -21.45 34.41 -11.29
CA ALA A 5 -20.15 33.71 -11.29
C ALA A 5 -20.20 32.49 -12.22
N SER A 6 -19.04 32.16 -12.74
CA SER A 6 -18.80 30.95 -13.54
C SER A 6 -17.43 30.36 -13.17
N ILE A 7 -17.25 29.09 -13.48
CA ILE A 7 -15.98 28.37 -13.29
C ILE A 7 -15.52 27.76 -14.61
N THR A 8 -14.23 27.80 -14.85
CA THR A 8 -13.60 27.26 -16.05
C THR A 8 -12.31 26.53 -15.66
N PRO A 9 -12.17 25.26 -15.99
CA PRO A 9 -13.19 24.37 -16.53
C PRO A 9 -14.24 24.00 -15.47
N ASP A 10 -15.47 23.68 -15.85
CA ASP A 10 -16.52 23.14 -14.98
C ASP A 10 -16.40 21.61 -14.78
N ARG A 11 -15.64 20.96 -15.69
CA ARG A 11 -15.26 19.54 -15.61
C ARG A 11 -13.82 19.37 -16.09
N THR A 12 -13.05 18.58 -15.35
CA THR A 12 -11.65 18.28 -15.70
C THR A 12 -11.24 16.88 -15.26
N ALA A 13 -10.30 16.25 -16.01
CA ALA A 13 -9.59 15.08 -15.56
C ALA A 13 -8.68 15.47 -14.39
N ALA A 14 -8.56 14.58 -13.41
CA ALA A 14 -7.75 14.78 -12.23
C ALA A 14 -6.95 13.52 -11.89
N TYR A 15 -5.79 13.70 -11.30
CA TYR A 15 -4.90 12.62 -10.86
C TYR A 15 -4.64 12.80 -9.38
N ALA A 16 -4.79 11.73 -8.61
CA ALA A 16 -4.42 11.74 -7.19
C ALA A 16 -2.93 12.10 -7.03
N GLY A 17 -2.61 12.99 -6.09
CA GLY A 17 -1.26 13.52 -5.89
C GLY A 17 -0.86 14.66 -6.84
N ILE A 18 -1.76 15.10 -7.74
CA ILE A 18 -1.48 16.21 -8.68
C ILE A 18 -2.49 17.33 -8.47
N PRO A 19 -2.05 18.59 -8.33
CA PRO A 19 -2.93 19.73 -8.17
C PRO A 19 -3.88 19.92 -9.36
N VAL A 20 -5.12 20.26 -9.07
CA VAL A 20 -6.14 20.65 -10.05
C VAL A 20 -6.30 22.15 -10.04
N PHE A 21 -6.31 22.77 -11.22
CA PHE A 21 -6.46 24.20 -11.39
C PHE A 21 -7.81 24.54 -12.02
N ALA A 22 -8.45 25.60 -11.52
CA ALA A 22 -9.68 26.16 -12.09
C ALA A 22 -9.70 27.67 -11.88
N THR A 23 -10.33 28.39 -12.78
CA THR A 23 -10.53 29.86 -12.67
C THR A 23 -11.99 30.15 -12.41
N VAL A 24 -12.28 30.90 -11.36
CA VAL A 24 -13.63 31.39 -11.04
C VAL A 24 -13.72 32.86 -11.45
N THR A 25 -14.57 33.13 -12.44
CA THR A 25 -14.90 34.50 -12.84
C THR A 25 -16.09 34.98 -12.03
N VAL A 26 -15.93 36.12 -11.37
CA VAL A 26 -16.96 36.75 -10.52
C VAL A 26 -17.29 38.12 -11.10
N ALA A 27 -18.59 38.40 -11.27
CA ALA A 27 -19.07 39.71 -11.69
C ALA A 27 -19.94 40.33 -10.60
N ASN A 28 -19.60 41.52 -10.16
CA ASN A 28 -20.38 42.32 -9.23
C ASN A 28 -21.48 43.06 -10.01
N THR A 29 -22.70 42.60 -9.87
CA THR A 29 -23.87 43.22 -10.52
C THR A 29 -24.63 44.19 -9.59
N ALA A 30 -24.06 44.51 -8.43
CA ALA A 30 -24.60 45.49 -7.50
C ALA A 30 -24.10 46.89 -7.85
N ASP A 31 -24.72 47.90 -7.22
CA ASP A 31 -24.36 49.32 -7.37
C ASP A 31 -23.34 49.77 -6.32
N LEU A 32 -22.84 48.88 -5.51
CA LEU A 32 -21.86 49.11 -4.46
C LEU A 32 -20.59 48.27 -4.71
N VAL A 33 -19.46 48.76 -4.22
CA VAL A 33 -18.23 47.97 -4.13
C VAL A 33 -18.46 46.78 -3.19
N ASP A 34 -18.06 45.60 -3.61
CA ASP A 34 -18.22 44.36 -2.82
C ASP A 34 -16.90 43.56 -2.87
N ALA A 35 -16.69 42.74 -1.85
CA ALA A 35 -15.58 41.80 -1.81
C ALA A 35 -16.11 40.36 -1.75
N PHE A 36 -15.39 39.48 -2.42
CA PHE A 36 -15.79 38.10 -2.62
C PHE A 36 -14.70 37.16 -2.14
N GLU A 37 -15.12 36.15 -1.40
CA GLU A 37 -14.27 35.05 -0.95
C GLU A 37 -14.79 33.74 -1.49
N ILE A 38 -13.86 32.81 -1.78
CA ILE A 38 -14.20 31.47 -2.25
C ILE A 38 -13.94 30.44 -1.16
N ARG A 39 -14.84 29.47 -1.06
CA ARG A 39 -14.67 28.28 -0.26
C ARG A 39 -15.05 27.05 -1.06
N VAL A 40 -14.16 26.06 -1.10
CA VAL A 40 -14.42 24.77 -1.74
C VAL A 40 -14.97 23.81 -0.68
N LEU A 41 -16.11 23.21 -0.96
CA LEU A 41 -16.76 22.22 -0.10
C LEU A 41 -16.56 20.83 -0.69
N GLY A 42 -16.39 19.84 0.18
CA GLY A 42 -16.15 18.44 -0.21
C GLY A 42 -14.70 18.02 -0.17
N VAL A 43 -13.79 18.94 0.17
CA VAL A 43 -12.35 18.69 0.40
C VAL A 43 -11.89 19.42 1.66
N ASP A 44 -10.72 19.00 2.18
CA ASP A 44 -10.10 19.70 3.30
C ASP A 44 -9.64 21.10 2.87
N ARG A 45 -9.82 22.08 3.75
CA ARG A 45 -9.46 23.47 3.47
C ARG A 45 -7.97 23.64 3.21
N SER A 46 -7.12 22.84 3.83
CA SER A 46 -5.67 22.88 3.65
C SER A 46 -5.22 22.48 2.24
N TRP A 47 -6.07 21.80 1.48
CA TRP A 47 -5.78 21.38 0.10
C TRP A 47 -6.12 22.47 -0.92
N VAL A 48 -6.74 23.58 -0.50
CA VAL A 48 -7.24 24.61 -1.39
C VAL A 48 -6.47 25.89 -1.23
N GLN A 49 -5.94 26.38 -2.31
CA GLN A 49 -5.31 27.70 -2.43
C GLN A 49 -6.11 28.54 -3.43
N SER A 50 -6.36 29.80 -3.11
CA SER A 50 -7.03 30.75 -3.98
C SER A 50 -6.21 32.02 -4.13
N SER A 51 -6.11 32.53 -5.35
CA SER A 51 -5.36 33.76 -5.66
C SER A 51 -6.19 34.67 -6.57
N PRO A 52 -6.56 35.89 -6.11
CA PRO A 52 -6.40 36.40 -4.74
C PRO A 52 -7.31 35.69 -3.73
N GLU A 53 -6.94 35.65 -2.44
CA GLU A 53 -7.79 35.10 -1.39
C GLU A 53 -9.12 35.86 -1.24
N ARG A 54 -9.07 37.18 -1.50
CA ARG A 54 -10.19 38.11 -1.46
C ARG A 54 -10.18 38.99 -2.69
N LEU A 55 -11.27 38.93 -3.46
CA LEU A 55 -11.42 39.73 -4.68
C LEU A 55 -12.36 40.90 -4.44
N GLN A 56 -11.83 42.13 -4.52
CA GLN A 56 -12.63 43.33 -4.39
C GLN A 56 -13.00 43.87 -5.77
N LEU A 57 -14.29 44.09 -6.01
CA LEU A 57 -14.84 44.53 -7.29
C LEU A 57 -15.67 45.81 -7.15
N PHE A 58 -15.45 46.73 -8.06
CA PHE A 58 -16.30 47.90 -8.24
C PHE A 58 -17.67 47.50 -8.79
N PRO A 59 -18.69 48.40 -8.68
CA PRO A 59 -19.98 48.19 -9.33
C PRO A 59 -19.83 47.84 -10.81
N GLN A 60 -20.60 46.87 -11.30
CA GLN A 60 -20.64 46.40 -12.69
C GLN A 60 -19.27 45.97 -13.27
N SER A 61 -18.30 45.61 -12.41
CA SER A 61 -17.01 45.06 -12.84
C SER A 61 -16.95 43.55 -12.60
N SER A 62 -16.02 42.92 -13.27
CA SER A 62 -15.70 41.51 -13.11
C SER A 62 -14.22 41.29 -12.81
N GLY A 63 -13.91 40.17 -12.20
CA GLY A 63 -12.54 39.72 -11.90
C GLY A 63 -12.48 38.22 -11.77
N GLU A 64 -11.28 37.71 -11.62
CA GLU A 64 -10.98 36.28 -11.59
C GLU A 64 -10.28 35.88 -10.31
N ILE A 65 -10.55 34.69 -9.84
CA ILE A 65 -9.87 34.04 -8.73
C ILE A 65 -9.37 32.68 -9.26
N GLU A 66 -8.07 32.48 -9.22
CA GLU A 66 -7.45 31.21 -9.53
C GLU A 66 -7.55 30.27 -8.32
N LEU A 67 -7.98 29.04 -8.58
CA LEU A 67 -8.05 27.98 -7.58
C LEU A 67 -7.01 26.92 -7.92
N ALA A 68 -6.22 26.52 -6.92
CA ALA A 68 -5.41 25.31 -6.94
C ALA A 68 -5.92 24.37 -5.84
N ILE A 69 -6.20 23.14 -6.20
CA ILE A 69 -6.71 22.11 -5.28
C ILE A 69 -5.71 20.96 -5.28
N ASP A 70 -4.98 20.81 -4.19
CA ASP A 70 -3.97 19.76 -3.98
C ASP A 70 -4.68 18.47 -3.56
N LEU A 71 -4.84 17.53 -4.50
CA LEU A 71 -5.45 16.24 -4.21
C LEU A 71 -4.41 15.30 -3.56
N PRO A 72 -4.71 14.64 -2.43
CA PRO A 72 -3.81 13.66 -1.85
C PRO A 72 -3.68 12.40 -2.72
N ASP A 73 -2.62 11.60 -2.51
CA ASP A 73 -2.34 10.39 -3.29
C ASP A 73 -3.42 9.32 -3.20
N ASP A 74 -4.16 9.29 -2.09
CA ASP A 74 -5.26 8.37 -1.81
C ASP A 74 -6.64 8.95 -2.15
N PHE A 75 -6.69 10.13 -2.82
CA PHE A 75 -7.96 10.74 -3.21
C PHE A 75 -8.77 9.78 -4.08
N PRO A 76 -10.04 9.45 -3.71
CA PRO A 76 -10.78 8.38 -4.34
C PRO A 76 -11.03 8.62 -5.83
N SER A 77 -10.82 7.59 -6.64
CA SER A 77 -11.07 7.63 -8.09
C SER A 77 -12.55 7.75 -8.47
N GLY A 78 -12.80 7.96 -9.75
CA GLY A 78 -14.12 8.11 -10.35
C GLY A 78 -14.60 9.55 -10.40
N LEU A 79 -15.88 9.73 -10.71
CA LEU A 79 -16.49 11.06 -10.81
C LEU A 79 -16.72 11.65 -9.41
N ARG A 80 -16.09 12.78 -9.13
CA ARG A 80 -16.21 13.54 -7.89
C ARG A 80 -16.72 14.93 -8.18
N THR A 81 -17.62 15.42 -7.36
CA THR A 81 -18.21 16.75 -7.50
C THR A 81 -17.81 17.61 -6.32
N LEU A 82 -17.13 18.71 -6.60
CA LEU A 82 -16.80 19.73 -5.62
C LEU A 82 -17.76 20.91 -5.76
N THR A 83 -18.18 21.48 -4.64
CA THR A 83 -19.03 22.67 -4.62
C THR A 83 -18.17 23.88 -4.28
N ILE A 84 -18.12 24.85 -5.18
CA ILE A 84 -17.41 26.12 -5.01
C ILE A 84 -18.42 27.14 -4.49
N GLN A 85 -18.25 27.54 -3.25
CA GLN A 85 -19.09 28.54 -2.59
C GLN A 85 -18.43 29.91 -2.70
N ILE A 86 -19.13 30.89 -3.30
CA ILE A 86 -18.68 32.27 -3.40
C ILE A 86 -19.54 33.09 -2.44
N ARG A 87 -18.92 33.79 -1.52
CA ARG A 87 -19.55 34.66 -0.53
C ARG A 87 -19.27 36.12 -0.83
N SER A 88 -20.32 36.91 -0.84
CA SER A 88 -20.28 38.38 -0.84
C SER A 88 -20.18 38.89 0.60
N GLU A 89 -19.33 39.86 0.87
CA GLU A 89 -19.28 40.50 2.19
C GLU A 89 -20.53 41.32 2.49
N LEU A 90 -21.15 41.94 1.48
CA LEU A 90 -22.40 42.70 1.65
C LEU A 90 -23.61 41.79 1.92
N LYS A 91 -23.58 40.53 1.43
CA LYS A 91 -24.68 39.57 1.57
C LYS A 91 -24.17 38.17 1.92
N PRO A 92 -23.60 37.97 3.11
CA PRO A 92 -22.95 36.70 3.47
C PRO A 92 -23.93 35.53 3.57
N ASP A 93 -25.23 35.81 3.83
CA ASP A 93 -26.25 34.79 3.99
C ASP A 93 -26.77 34.19 2.68
N ARG A 94 -26.31 34.69 1.52
CA ARG A 94 -26.74 34.26 0.18
C ARG A 94 -25.54 33.92 -0.70
N PRO A 95 -24.84 32.86 -0.39
CA PRO A 95 -23.70 32.45 -1.23
C PRO A 95 -24.16 31.96 -2.61
N THR A 96 -23.34 32.18 -3.62
CA THR A 96 -23.50 31.57 -4.93
C THR A 96 -22.71 30.26 -4.96
N LEU A 97 -23.34 29.21 -5.49
CA LEU A 97 -22.73 27.88 -5.57
C LEU A 97 -22.46 27.56 -7.04
N LEU A 98 -21.22 27.12 -7.30
CA LEU A 98 -20.80 26.54 -8.57
C LEU A 98 -20.37 25.09 -8.36
N THR A 99 -20.35 24.33 -9.42
CA THR A 99 -19.98 22.92 -9.39
C THR A 99 -18.74 22.72 -10.24
N LEU A 100 -17.74 22.03 -9.69
CA LEU A 100 -16.55 21.53 -10.40
C LEU A 100 -16.61 20.01 -10.40
N ALA A 101 -16.73 19.39 -11.57
CA ALA A 101 -16.71 17.95 -11.73
C ALA A 101 -15.28 17.46 -11.98
N LEU A 102 -14.76 16.60 -11.10
CA LEU A 102 -13.46 15.97 -11.24
C LEU A 102 -13.63 14.52 -11.69
N GLU A 103 -13.00 14.16 -12.78
CA GLU A 103 -12.90 12.78 -13.25
C GLU A 103 -11.54 12.23 -12.81
N VAL A 104 -11.52 11.59 -11.64
CA VAL A 104 -10.27 11.14 -11.00
C VAL A 104 -9.88 9.78 -11.53
N ASP A 105 -8.68 9.70 -12.09
CA ASP A 105 -8.14 8.45 -12.65
C ASP A 105 -7.90 7.38 -11.58
N SER A 106 -8.11 6.13 -12.00
CA SER A 106 -7.83 4.94 -11.21
C SER A 106 -6.33 4.66 -11.17
N ARG A 107 -5.77 4.56 -9.97
CA ARG A 107 -4.36 4.23 -9.76
C ARG A 107 -4.23 3.06 -8.78
N PRO A 108 -4.40 1.82 -9.24
CA PRO A 108 -4.24 0.66 -8.37
C PRO A 108 -2.76 0.47 -8.00
N ARG A 109 -2.48 0.36 -6.72
CA ARG A 109 -1.14 0.09 -6.19
C ARG A 109 -1.25 -0.68 -4.89
N VAL A 110 -0.57 -1.81 -4.83
CA VAL A 110 -0.56 -2.68 -3.65
C VAL A 110 0.87 -2.94 -3.22
N ASN A 111 1.14 -2.88 -1.93
CA ASN A 111 2.42 -3.26 -1.35
C ASN A 111 2.23 -4.47 -0.44
N VAL A 112 3.02 -5.53 -0.68
CA VAL A 112 3.04 -6.75 0.14
C VAL A 112 4.31 -6.78 0.97
N GLN A 113 4.15 -6.95 2.28
CA GLN A 113 5.24 -7.11 3.22
C GLN A 113 5.06 -8.40 4.02
N VAL A 114 6.15 -9.16 4.16
CA VAL A 114 6.12 -10.43 4.88
C VAL A 114 7.17 -10.44 5.98
N HIS A 115 6.75 -10.77 7.18
CA HIS A 115 7.63 -10.88 8.33
C HIS A 115 7.47 -12.23 9.05
N PRO A 116 8.60 -12.78 9.53
CA PRO A 116 9.97 -12.44 9.17
C PRO A 116 10.29 -12.86 7.72
N VAL A 117 11.29 -12.26 7.10
CA VAL A 117 11.72 -12.62 5.72
C VAL A 117 12.33 -14.02 5.67
N MET A 118 12.88 -14.49 6.80
CA MET A 118 13.48 -15.82 6.94
C MET A 118 13.03 -16.48 8.23
N ILE A 119 12.57 -17.73 8.13
CA ILE A 119 12.26 -18.58 9.29
C ILE A 119 13.00 -19.91 9.18
N SER A 120 13.60 -20.34 10.30
CA SER A 120 14.20 -21.66 10.44
C SER A 120 13.30 -22.57 11.27
N ALA A 121 12.79 -23.65 10.69
CA ALA A 121 11.94 -24.62 11.39
C ALA A 121 12.02 -26.02 10.77
N GLY A 122 11.44 -27.03 11.41
CA GLY A 122 11.50 -28.41 10.96
C GLY A 122 10.54 -28.72 9.80
N SER A 123 9.24 -28.57 10.02
CA SER A 123 8.20 -28.94 9.06
C SER A 123 7.13 -27.90 8.86
N LYS A 124 6.97 -26.97 9.78
CA LYS A 124 5.92 -25.94 9.75
C LYS A 124 6.51 -24.62 10.18
N ALA A 125 6.08 -23.55 9.51
CA ALA A 125 6.37 -22.18 9.90
C ALA A 125 5.15 -21.29 9.60
N THR A 126 5.12 -20.11 10.23
CA THR A 126 4.07 -19.10 9.98
C THR A 126 4.72 -17.77 9.75
N PHE A 127 4.37 -17.14 8.64
CA PHE A 127 4.75 -15.79 8.29
C PHE A 127 3.56 -14.85 8.51
N ALA A 128 3.82 -13.62 8.88
CA ALA A 128 2.82 -12.56 8.91
C ALA A 128 2.88 -11.81 7.58
N VAL A 129 1.81 -11.84 6.82
CA VAL A 129 1.68 -11.13 5.55
C VAL A 129 0.85 -9.88 5.78
N THR A 130 1.42 -8.73 5.47
CA THR A 130 0.76 -7.42 5.49
C THR A 130 0.55 -6.98 4.05
N VAL A 131 -0.69 -6.69 3.70
CA VAL A 131 -1.03 -6.13 2.39
C VAL A 131 -1.56 -4.72 2.61
N GLN A 132 -0.94 -3.74 1.96
CA GLN A 132 -1.31 -2.34 2.03
C GLN A 132 -1.80 -1.87 0.66
N ASN A 133 -2.97 -1.25 0.61
CA ASN A 133 -3.46 -0.57 -0.57
C ASN A 133 -2.90 0.86 -0.59
N GLN A 134 -1.95 1.12 -1.48
CA GLN A 134 -1.35 2.43 -1.72
C GLN A 134 -1.97 3.16 -2.92
N GLY A 135 -3.00 2.54 -3.53
CA GLY A 135 -3.77 3.13 -4.61
C GLY A 135 -4.96 3.94 -4.10
N ASN A 136 -5.71 4.49 -5.04
CA ASN A 136 -6.88 5.33 -4.79
C ASN A 136 -8.23 4.62 -5.03
N ASN A 137 -8.21 3.28 -5.23
CA ASN A 137 -9.38 2.43 -5.38
C ASN A 137 -9.42 1.36 -4.30
N PRO A 138 -10.59 0.89 -3.88
CA PRO A 138 -10.70 -0.36 -3.14
C PRO A 138 -10.12 -1.52 -3.97
N VAL A 139 -9.33 -2.38 -3.33
CA VAL A 139 -8.70 -3.54 -3.97
C VAL A 139 -9.15 -4.80 -3.25
N VAL A 140 -9.64 -5.78 -4.02
CA VAL A 140 -9.80 -7.16 -3.53
C VAL A 140 -8.50 -7.90 -3.85
N ALA A 141 -7.63 -8.01 -2.85
CA ALA A 141 -6.34 -8.67 -2.99
C ALA A 141 -6.52 -10.19 -2.83
N ARG A 142 -6.31 -10.94 -3.90
CA ARG A 142 -6.24 -12.40 -3.85
C ARG A 142 -4.77 -12.81 -3.69
N LEU A 143 -4.48 -13.41 -2.53
CA LEU A 143 -3.13 -13.81 -2.17
C LEU A 143 -2.75 -15.10 -2.88
N VAL A 144 -1.55 -15.11 -3.46
CA VAL A 144 -0.96 -16.25 -4.14
C VAL A 144 0.43 -16.53 -3.57
N VAL A 145 0.83 -17.79 -3.61
CA VAL A 145 2.18 -18.24 -3.28
C VAL A 145 2.73 -19.02 -4.45
N ASP A 146 3.94 -18.70 -4.83
CA ASP A 146 4.71 -19.47 -5.80
C ASP A 146 5.85 -20.20 -5.09
N ASP A 147 5.91 -21.52 -5.28
CA ASP A 147 6.99 -22.39 -4.85
C ASP A 147 7.62 -23.04 -6.09
N PRO A 148 8.74 -22.53 -6.61
CA PRO A 148 9.39 -23.07 -7.81
C PRO A 148 9.77 -24.54 -7.69
N GLU A 149 10.02 -25.02 -6.46
CA GLU A 149 10.37 -26.42 -6.21
C GLU A 149 9.16 -27.33 -5.99
N SER A 150 7.97 -26.77 -5.78
CA SER A 150 6.70 -27.48 -5.50
C SER A 150 6.80 -28.46 -4.31
N VAL A 151 7.59 -28.14 -3.31
CA VAL A 151 7.88 -28.98 -2.13
C VAL A 151 7.13 -28.49 -0.90
N VAL A 152 6.73 -27.21 -0.91
CA VAL A 152 6.08 -26.55 0.22
C VAL A 152 4.59 -26.39 -0.06
N THR A 153 3.76 -26.73 0.89
CA THR A 153 2.32 -26.40 0.86
C THR A 153 2.10 -25.16 1.70
N GLY A 154 1.67 -24.06 1.02
CA GLY A 154 1.32 -22.79 1.67
C GLY A 154 -0.19 -22.60 1.79
N THR A 155 -0.65 -22.08 2.91
CA THR A 155 -2.06 -21.74 3.14
C THR A 155 -2.19 -20.39 3.83
N PHE A 156 -3.07 -19.54 3.31
CA PHE A 156 -3.47 -18.29 3.96
C PHE A 156 -4.72 -18.52 4.80
N ASP A 157 -4.86 -17.84 5.92
CA ASP A 157 -6.10 -17.85 6.70
C ASP A 157 -7.27 -17.21 5.92
N ARG A 158 -6.94 -16.16 5.13
CA ARG A 158 -7.84 -15.51 4.19
C ARG A 158 -7.12 -15.35 2.87
N GLN A 159 -7.65 -15.95 1.83
CA GLN A 159 -7.06 -15.89 0.50
C GLN A 159 -7.47 -14.61 -0.24
N GLU A 160 -8.66 -14.10 0.04
CA GLU A 160 -9.17 -12.85 -0.52
C GLU A 160 -9.39 -11.84 0.60
N ILE A 161 -8.90 -10.62 0.39
CA ILE A 161 -8.93 -9.54 1.37
C ILE A 161 -9.37 -8.26 0.66
N ASP A 162 -10.46 -7.65 1.16
CA ASP A 162 -10.89 -6.33 0.71
C ASP A 162 -10.13 -5.25 1.50
N ILE A 163 -9.48 -4.34 0.76
CA ILE A 163 -8.61 -3.31 1.33
C ILE A 163 -8.99 -1.95 0.73
N PRO A 164 -9.65 -1.09 1.51
CA PRO A 164 -9.90 0.30 1.12
C PRO A 164 -8.61 1.06 0.82
N PRO A 165 -8.68 2.17 0.05
CA PRO A 165 -7.54 3.05 -0.18
C PRO A 165 -6.88 3.51 1.13
N GLY A 166 -5.54 3.51 1.17
CA GLY A 166 -4.75 3.93 2.34
C GLY A 166 -4.71 2.92 3.49
N GLU A 167 -5.54 1.85 3.47
CA GLU A 167 -5.59 0.87 4.54
C GLU A 167 -4.64 -0.31 4.31
N GLN A 168 -4.36 -1.02 5.41
CA GLN A 168 -3.59 -2.28 5.40
C GLN A 168 -4.37 -3.38 6.11
N ARG A 169 -4.12 -4.62 5.69
CA ARG A 169 -4.67 -5.84 6.30
C ARG A 169 -3.57 -6.86 6.54
N ASN A 170 -3.67 -7.57 7.65
CA ASN A 170 -2.73 -8.63 8.02
C ASN A 170 -3.40 -10.00 7.93
N THR A 171 -2.69 -10.98 7.39
CA THR A 171 -3.10 -12.37 7.38
C THR A 171 -1.92 -13.29 7.64
N PRO A 172 -2.08 -14.33 8.48
CA PRO A 172 -1.05 -15.33 8.65
C PRO A 172 -0.98 -16.24 7.42
N PHE A 173 0.25 -16.51 6.98
CA PHE A 173 0.58 -17.49 5.96
C PHE A 173 1.29 -18.67 6.60
N ARG A 174 0.69 -19.85 6.54
CA ARG A 174 1.25 -21.07 7.10
C ARG A 174 1.88 -21.91 6.01
N VAL A 175 3.13 -22.30 6.24
CA VAL A 175 3.86 -23.22 5.37
C VAL A 175 4.02 -24.58 6.03
N THR A 176 3.88 -25.62 5.25
CA THR A 176 4.11 -26.98 5.67
C THR A 176 4.95 -27.72 4.61
N ALA A 177 6.01 -28.39 5.04
CA ALA A 177 6.82 -29.22 4.15
C ALA A 177 7.29 -30.47 4.87
N LYS A 178 7.53 -31.54 4.11
CA LYS A 178 8.04 -32.81 4.66
C LYS A 178 9.46 -32.60 5.19
N ARG A 179 9.65 -32.79 6.51
CA ARG A 179 10.94 -32.59 7.16
C ARG A 179 11.98 -33.59 6.67
N PRO A 180 13.15 -33.17 6.19
CA PRO A 180 14.26 -34.04 5.83
C PRO A 180 14.69 -34.88 7.03
N TRP A 181 15.00 -36.16 6.81
CA TRP A 181 15.39 -37.04 7.91
C TRP A 181 16.80 -36.71 8.39
N ALA A 182 17.73 -36.47 7.46
CA ALA A 182 19.13 -36.17 7.76
C ALA A 182 19.73 -35.26 6.68
N GLY A 183 20.87 -34.63 6.99
CA GLY A 183 21.63 -33.82 6.04
C GLY A 183 21.89 -32.39 6.46
N ALA A 184 22.09 -31.50 5.48
CA ALA A 184 22.18 -30.07 5.68
C ALA A 184 20.75 -29.46 5.72
N PRO A 185 20.57 -28.28 6.36
CA PRO A 185 19.34 -27.53 6.24
C PRO A 185 18.99 -27.24 4.78
N ALA A 186 17.74 -27.44 4.40
CA ALA A 186 17.27 -27.14 3.05
C ALA A 186 16.69 -25.70 3.03
N ILE A 187 17.15 -24.92 2.08
CA ILE A 187 16.69 -23.54 1.87
C ILE A 187 15.56 -23.60 0.84
N ARG A 188 14.37 -23.08 1.20
CA ARG A 188 13.19 -23.00 0.35
C ARG A 188 12.84 -21.54 0.17
N THR A 189 12.91 -21.05 -1.06
CA THR A 189 12.50 -19.68 -1.39
C THR A 189 11.09 -19.73 -1.95
N LEU A 190 10.21 -18.92 -1.36
CA LEU A 190 8.81 -18.77 -1.76
C LEU A 190 8.59 -17.33 -2.18
N SER A 191 7.79 -17.12 -3.22
CA SER A 191 7.27 -15.82 -3.55
C SER A 191 5.82 -15.70 -3.08
N ILE A 192 5.52 -14.65 -2.32
CA ILE A 192 4.19 -14.35 -1.80
C ILE A 192 3.75 -13.05 -2.44
N GLY A 193 2.59 -13.07 -3.10
CA GLY A 193 2.11 -11.92 -3.84
C GLY A 193 0.60 -11.84 -3.92
N VAL A 194 0.15 -10.83 -4.69
CA VAL A 194 -1.26 -10.63 -5.06
C VAL A 194 -1.44 -10.97 -6.53
N GLU A 195 -2.48 -11.72 -6.83
CA GLU A 195 -2.86 -12.07 -8.22
C GLU A 195 -3.10 -10.80 -9.04
N GLY A 196 -2.59 -10.77 -10.28
CA GLY A 196 -2.77 -9.65 -11.19
C GLY A 196 -1.52 -8.80 -11.43
N GLY A 197 -0.38 -9.10 -10.76
CA GLY A 197 0.93 -8.53 -11.10
C GLY A 197 1.03 -7.01 -10.93
N LEU A 198 0.34 -6.42 -9.95
CA LEU A 198 0.47 -5.01 -9.60
C LEU A 198 1.89 -4.72 -9.10
N GLU A 199 2.43 -3.56 -9.43
CA GLU A 199 3.75 -3.13 -8.97
C GLU A 199 3.85 -3.15 -7.43
N GLY A 200 4.91 -3.78 -6.90
CA GLY A 200 5.12 -3.95 -5.45
C GLY A 200 4.26 -5.04 -4.79
N SER A 201 3.52 -5.83 -5.58
CA SER A 201 2.59 -6.85 -5.10
C SER A 201 3.21 -8.18 -4.75
N GLU A 202 4.56 -8.30 -4.69
CA GLU A 202 5.25 -9.56 -4.50
C GLU A 202 6.45 -9.40 -3.58
N GLN A 203 6.65 -10.37 -2.66
CA GLN A 203 7.83 -10.44 -1.79
C GLN A 203 8.35 -11.87 -1.66
N MET A 204 9.67 -12.02 -1.79
CA MET A 204 10.35 -13.29 -1.55
C MET A 204 10.62 -13.51 -0.06
N VAL A 205 10.40 -14.75 0.39
CA VAL A 205 10.68 -15.20 1.75
C VAL A 205 11.42 -16.52 1.74
N THR A 206 12.17 -16.77 2.80
CA THR A 206 13.00 -17.97 2.92
C THR A 206 12.55 -18.84 4.09
N PHE A 207 12.18 -20.07 3.80
CA PHE A 207 11.94 -21.11 4.79
C PHE A 207 13.15 -22.04 4.87
N VAL A 208 13.94 -21.93 5.93
CA VAL A 208 15.09 -22.79 6.19
C VAL A 208 14.61 -24.03 6.94
N GLN A 209 14.54 -25.14 6.24
CA GLN A 209 14.03 -26.39 6.77
C GLN A 209 15.15 -27.19 7.45
N THR A 210 15.09 -27.32 8.77
CA THR A 210 16.09 -28.08 9.55
C THR A 210 15.78 -29.58 9.54
N PRO A 211 16.77 -30.45 9.25
CA PRO A 211 16.60 -31.89 9.25
C PRO A 211 16.35 -32.44 10.68
N ARG A 212 15.88 -33.68 10.80
CA ARG A 212 15.71 -34.35 12.10
C ARG A 212 17.05 -34.67 12.75
N VAL A 213 18.02 -35.10 11.91
CA VAL A 213 19.39 -35.43 12.35
C VAL A 213 20.36 -34.49 11.64
N SER A 214 21.08 -33.69 12.41
CA SER A 214 22.08 -32.78 11.85
C SER A 214 23.31 -33.51 11.37
N ARG A 215 23.99 -32.95 10.37
CA ARG A 215 25.24 -33.47 9.84
C ARG A 215 26.32 -33.60 10.94
N MET A 216 26.30 -32.72 11.93
CA MET A 216 27.22 -32.75 13.07
C MET A 216 27.08 -34.03 13.90
N LEU A 217 25.82 -34.51 14.10
CA LEU A 217 25.57 -35.72 14.87
C LEU A 217 26.16 -36.95 14.16
N PHE A 218 26.06 -37.05 12.83
CA PHE A 218 26.67 -38.12 12.06
C PHE A 218 28.20 -38.11 12.19
N SER A 219 28.83 -36.93 12.11
CA SER A 219 30.28 -36.78 12.28
C SER A 219 30.69 -37.22 13.69
N PHE A 220 29.94 -36.84 14.72
CA PHE A 220 30.23 -37.21 16.10
C PHE A 220 30.08 -38.74 16.34
N VAL A 221 29.03 -39.34 15.83
CA VAL A 221 28.82 -40.81 15.91
C VAL A 221 29.92 -41.54 15.15
N GLY A 222 30.30 -41.06 13.95
CA GLY A 222 31.40 -41.62 13.17
C GLY A 222 32.73 -41.56 13.93
N LEU A 223 33.00 -40.44 14.60
CA LEU A 223 34.22 -40.29 15.43
C LEU A 223 34.20 -41.26 16.62
N LEU A 224 33.07 -41.45 17.30
CA LEU A 224 32.91 -42.40 18.41
C LEU A 224 33.15 -43.84 17.94
N ILE A 225 32.62 -44.22 16.79
CA ILE A 225 32.81 -45.55 16.21
C ILE A 225 34.31 -45.76 15.87
N ALA A 226 34.93 -44.75 15.22
CA ALA A 226 36.36 -44.82 14.88
C ALA A 226 37.25 -44.93 16.14
N ALA A 227 36.95 -44.14 17.18
CA ALA A 227 37.66 -44.23 18.46
C ALA A 227 37.47 -45.59 19.16
N SER A 228 36.28 -46.15 19.10
CA SER A 228 35.98 -47.49 19.65
C SER A 228 36.73 -48.58 18.92
N ILE A 229 36.77 -48.54 17.59
CA ILE A 229 37.53 -49.52 16.76
C ILE A 229 39.02 -49.39 17.07
N PHE A 230 39.55 -48.16 17.11
CA PHE A 230 40.93 -47.91 17.47
C PHE A 230 41.28 -48.46 18.86
N GLY A 231 40.46 -48.22 19.85
CA GLY A 231 40.61 -48.75 21.21
C GLY A 231 40.65 -50.27 21.26
N ILE A 232 39.79 -50.94 20.50
CA ILE A 232 39.77 -52.42 20.41
C ILE A 232 41.02 -52.97 19.74
N VAL A 233 41.43 -52.37 18.63
CA VAL A 233 42.65 -52.77 17.89
C VAL A 233 43.90 -52.54 18.74
N PHE A 234 43.97 -51.40 19.41
CA PHE A 234 45.11 -51.06 20.28
C PHE A 234 45.18 -52.01 21.47
N SER A 235 44.09 -52.31 22.11
CA SER A 235 44.03 -53.28 23.26
C SER A 235 44.41 -54.72 22.87
N ARG A 236 44.07 -55.14 21.65
CA ARG A 236 44.51 -56.47 21.12
C ARG A 236 46.02 -56.48 20.83
N ASN A 237 46.53 -55.41 20.26
CA ASN A 237 47.99 -55.36 20.01
C ASN A 237 48.84 -55.37 21.30
N LEU A 238 48.40 -54.66 22.34
CA LEU A 238 49.01 -54.69 23.66
C LEU A 238 49.05 -56.08 24.28
N LYS A 239 47.95 -56.88 24.12
CA LYS A 239 47.90 -58.25 24.63
C LYS A 239 48.80 -59.24 23.88
N ASN A 240 49.23 -58.93 22.65
CA ASN A 240 50.12 -59.79 21.86
C ASN A 240 51.63 -59.45 22.04
N VAL A 241 51.99 -58.47 22.84
CA VAL A 241 53.30 -57.96 23.11
C VAL A 241 53.83 -58.36 24.53
N VAL A 242 52.92 -58.88 25.37
CA VAL A 242 53.20 -59.46 26.67
C VAL A 242 53.10 -60.98 26.58
#